data_22eeb70ce644520b89aa0602b4743547
#
_entry.id   22eeb70ce644520b89aa0602b4743547
#
_cell.length_a   1.000
_cell.length_b   1.000
_cell.length_c   1.000
_cell.angle_alpha   90.00
_cell.angle_beta   90.00
_cell.angle_gamma   90.00
#
_symmetry.space_group_name_H-M   'P 1'
#
loop_
_entity.id
_entity.type
_entity.pdbx_description
1 polymer ?
#
loop_
_entity_poly.entity_id
_entity_poly.type
_entity_poly.pdbx_seq_one_letter_code
_entity_poly.pdbx_strand_id
1 'polypeptide(L)'
;MGILKSNKGLEVLYTDTFSIYRPTIVKDQWGGAINKDVIISKNNPCRLSKAGATGVSSSTEIKNGINGSEQFFKLFIPINIEVLQNDRLEIQRGSSKYTARASAPFKYLDILPHQEIVLREVVENEDWWYGWLAKKDRNS
;
A
#
# COMPACT_ATOMS: atom_id res chain seq x y z
N MET A 1 -9.04 22.91 -18.58
CA MET A 1 -7.67 22.63 -18.81
C MET A 1 -6.84 22.83 -17.57
N GLY A 2 -7.04 23.84 -16.83
CA GLY A 2 -6.27 24.03 -15.61
C GLY A 2 -6.34 22.84 -14.68
N ILE A 3 -7.45 22.14 -14.67
CA ILE A 3 -7.60 21.01 -13.81
C ILE A 3 -6.64 19.90 -14.18
N LEU A 4 -6.46 19.68 -15.46
CA LEU A 4 -5.56 18.63 -15.90
C LEU A 4 -4.13 18.97 -15.53
N LYS A 5 -3.78 20.24 -15.61
CA LYS A 5 -2.43 20.63 -15.26
C LYS A 5 -2.17 20.42 -13.78
N SER A 6 -3.17 20.67 -12.96
CA SER A 6 -2.99 20.44 -11.54
C SER A 6 -2.75 18.97 -11.26
N ASN A 7 -3.47 18.10 -11.96
CA ASN A 7 -3.28 16.69 -11.75
C ASN A 7 -1.89 16.26 -12.20
N LYS A 8 -1.38 16.85 -13.25
CA LYS A 8 -0.04 16.50 -13.71
C LYS A 8 1.00 16.85 -12.67
N GLY A 9 0.84 17.98 -12.00
CA GLY A 9 1.77 18.35 -10.98
C GLY A 9 1.84 17.33 -9.86
N LEU A 10 0.69 16.73 -9.52
CA LEU A 10 0.67 15.74 -8.48
C LEU A 10 1.21 14.41 -8.98
N GLU A 11 0.98 14.09 -10.23
CA GLU A 11 1.45 12.84 -10.81
C GLU A 11 2.96 12.70 -10.76
N VAL A 12 3.67 13.80 -10.79
CA VAL A 12 5.13 13.73 -10.70
C VAL A 12 5.55 13.09 -9.38
N LEU A 13 4.71 13.18 -8.36
CA LEU A 13 5.04 12.61 -7.07
C LEU A 13 4.70 11.13 -6.99
N TYR A 14 3.99 10.59 -7.96
CA TYR A 14 3.62 9.19 -7.92
C TYR A 14 4.75 8.37 -8.52
N THR A 15 5.74 8.08 -7.70
CA THR A 15 6.92 7.37 -8.17
C THR A 15 6.84 5.87 -7.96
N ASP A 16 5.82 5.42 -7.28
CA ASP A 16 5.66 4.00 -6.97
C ASP A 16 4.44 3.44 -7.70
N THR A 17 4.28 2.14 -7.68
CA THR A 17 3.10 1.52 -8.29
C THR A 17 2.47 0.56 -7.32
N PHE A 18 1.20 0.26 -7.51
CA PHE A 18 0.52 -0.69 -6.65
C PHE A 18 -0.54 -1.46 -7.41
N SER A 19 -0.83 -2.63 -6.88
CA SER A 19 -1.89 -3.50 -7.42
C SER A 19 -2.95 -3.68 -6.35
N ILE A 20 -4.18 -3.86 -6.76
CA ILE A 20 -5.31 -3.97 -5.86
C ILE A 20 -5.90 -5.36 -5.96
N TYR A 21 -6.02 -6.03 -4.80
CA TYR A 21 -6.69 -7.31 -4.68
C TYR A 21 -7.83 -7.14 -3.71
N ARG A 22 -8.99 -7.65 -4.07
CA ARG A 22 -10.20 -7.44 -3.26
C ARG A 22 -10.70 -8.77 -2.72
N PRO A 23 -10.97 -8.85 -1.42
CA PRO A 23 -11.51 -10.07 -0.84
C PRO A 23 -12.88 -10.34 -1.45
N THR A 24 -13.06 -11.55 -1.94
CA THR A 24 -14.29 -11.92 -2.60
C THR A 24 -14.67 -13.32 -2.12
N ILE A 25 -15.94 -13.56 -1.99
CA ILE A 25 -16.42 -14.87 -1.61
C ILE A 25 -16.75 -15.62 -2.87
N VAL A 26 -16.10 -16.76 -3.06
CA VAL A 26 -16.34 -17.59 -4.24
C VAL A 26 -16.77 -18.98 -3.76
N LYS A 27 -17.51 -19.69 -4.59
CA LYS A 27 -17.93 -21.04 -4.26
C LYS A 27 -16.88 -22.04 -4.72
N ASP A 28 -16.60 -22.99 -3.85
CA ASP A 28 -15.67 -24.03 -4.26
C ASP A 28 -16.46 -25.09 -5.02
N GLN A 29 -15.79 -26.13 -5.44
CA GLN A 29 -16.45 -27.14 -6.27
C GLN A 29 -17.46 -27.97 -5.49
N TRP A 30 -17.49 -27.88 -4.19
CA TRP A 30 -18.48 -28.59 -3.40
C TRP A 30 -19.57 -27.65 -2.88
N GLY A 31 -19.63 -26.45 -3.38
CA GLY A 31 -20.67 -25.51 -2.99
C GLY A 31 -20.37 -24.72 -1.73
N GLY A 32 -19.22 -24.92 -1.14
CA GLY A 32 -18.85 -24.14 0.04
C GLY A 32 -18.36 -22.76 -0.36
N ALA A 33 -18.41 -21.84 0.58
CA ALA A 33 -17.94 -20.48 0.33
C ALA A 33 -16.53 -20.33 0.86
N ILE A 34 -15.65 -19.79 0.05
CA ILE A 34 -14.29 -19.50 0.48
C ILE A 34 -13.97 -18.06 0.16
N ASN A 35 -13.15 -17.45 1.02
CA ASN A 35 -12.70 -16.10 0.79
C ASN A 35 -11.45 -16.15 -0.07
N LYS A 36 -11.43 -15.34 -1.09
CA LYS A 36 -10.30 -15.29 -2.00
C LYS A 36 -10.06 -13.86 -2.41
N ASP A 37 -8.80 -13.45 -2.47
CA ASP A 37 -8.45 -12.14 -2.95
C ASP A 37 -8.36 -12.20 -4.48
N VAL A 38 -9.16 -11.41 -5.14
CA VAL A 38 -9.21 -11.38 -6.59
C VAL A 38 -8.58 -10.08 -7.06
N ILE A 39 -7.75 -10.17 -8.08
CA ILE A 39 -7.08 -8.98 -8.58
C ILE A 39 -8.06 -8.05 -9.26
N ILE A 40 -7.99 -6.79 -8.90
CA ILE A 40 -8.84 -5.75 -9.47
C ILE A 40 -8.07 -4.96 -10.51
N SER A 41 -6.86 -4.55 -10.20
CA SER A 41 -6.04 -3.83 -11.16
C SER A 41 -4.58 -3.88 -10.77
N LYS A 42 -3.69 -3.62 -11.72
CA LYS A 42 -2.26 -3.66 -11.50
C LYS A 42 -1.60 -2.39 -11.97
N ASN A 43 -0.42 -2.16 -11.45
CA ASN A 43 0.45 -1.06 -11.92
C ASN A 43 -0.21 0.30 -11.85
N ASN A 44 -0.93 0.56 -10.80
CA ASN A 44 -1.52 1.88 -10.59
C ASN A 44 -0.49 2.82 -9.98
N PRO A 45 -0.48 4.08 -10.39
CA PRO A 45 0.48 5.02 -9.84
C PRO A 45 0.15 5.37 -8.39
N CYS A 46 1.19 5.55 -7.59
CA CYS A 46 1.00 5.91 -6.20
C CYS A 46 2.30 6.43 -5.61
N ARG A 47 2.21 6.92 -4.40
CA ARG A 47 3.38 7.28 -3.63
C ARG A 47 3.24 6.70 -2.23
N LEU A 48 4.17 5.86 -1.86
CA LEU A 48 4.19 5.30 -0.52
C LEU A 48 4.95 6.25 0.40
N SER A 49 4.35 6.59 1.49
CA SER A 49 4.96 7.49 2.46
C SER A 49 4.99 6.84 3.83
N LYS A 50 6.11 6.96 4.48
CA LYS A 50 6.25 6.42 5.81
C LYS A 50 6.22 7.60 6.76
N ALA A 51 5.12 7.76 7.42
CA ALA A 51 4.99 8.84 8.37
C ALA A 51 5.55 8.35 9.67
N GLY A 52 6.65 8.84 10.03
CA GLY A 52 7.22 8.51 11.29
C GLY A 52 6.45 9.22 12.34
N ALA A 53 6.26 8.57 13.36
CA ALA A 53 5.65 9.17 14.48
C ALA A 53 6.71 9.95 15.18
N THR A 54 7.58 10.51 14.54
CA THR A 54 8.67 11.08 15.11
C THR A 54 8.27 12.05 16.09
N GLY A 55 8.28 12.77 16.37
CA GLY A 55 8.08 13.76 17.27
C GLY A 55 6.98 13.49 18.23
N VAL A 56 5.89 13.25 17.70
CA VAL A 56 4.72 13.16 18.52
C VAL A 56 4.72 11.95 19.38
N SER A 57 5.07 10.85 18.88
CA SER A 57 4.94 9.69 19.68
C SER A 57 6.18 9.33 20.41
N SER A 58 7.17 10.09 20.33
CA SER A 58 8.36 9.74 21.05
C SER A 58 8.06 9.58 22.53
N SER A 59 7.25 10.44 23.06
CA SER A 59 6.94 10.31 24.46
C SER A 59 6.09 9.09 24.73
N THR A 60 5.24 8.76 23.84
CA THR A 60 4.42 7.58 24.03
C THR A 60 5.26 6.32 23.97
N GLU A 61 6.22 6.32 23.08
CA GLU A 61 7.07 5.18 22.96
C GLU A 61 7.86 4.97 24.22
N ILE A 62 8.31 6.01 24.82
CA ILE A 62 9.04 5.91 26.03
C ILE A 62 8.17 5.27 27.10
N LYS A 63 6.93 5.62 27.12
CA LYS A 63 6.05 5.03 28.11
C LYS A 63 5.98 3.54 27.94
N ASN A 64 5.85 3.09 26.75
CA ASN A 64 5.70 1.68 26.51
C ASN A 64 7.02 0.98 26.67
N GLY A 65 8.08 1.68 26.67
CA GLY A 65 9.35 1.04 26.79
C GLY A 65 9.69 0.18 25.63
N ILE A 66 8.90 0.22 24.65
CA ILE A 66 9.18 -0.62 23.54
C ILE A 66 9.48 0.21 22.44
N ASN A 67 10.37 0.13 21.97
CA ASN A 67 10.80 0.75 20.86
C ASN A 67 9.75 0.96 20.04
N GLY A 68 8.95 0.90 20.21
CA GLY A 68 7.98 1.04 19.43
C GLY A 68 7.76 2.09 18.52
N SER A 69 8.46 2.50 17.94
CA SER A 69 8.20 3.47 16.97
C SER A 69 7.14 2.93 16.11
N GLU A 70 5.96 3.21 16.36
CA GLU A 70 4.92 2.89 15.47
C GLU A 70 5.07 3.74 14.26
N GLN A 71 5.37 3.15 13.18
CA GLN A 71 5.48 3.88 11.94
C GLN A 71 4.21 3.65 11.17
N PHE A 72 3.69 4.74 10.64
CA PHE A 72 2.48 4.66 9.84
C PHE A 72 2.86 4.75 8.39
N PHE A 73 2.30 3.88 7.59
CA PHE A 73 2.46 3.96 6.16
C PHE A 73 1.18 4.54 5.57
N LYS A 74 1.34 5.48 4.67
CA LYS A 74 0.23 6.07 3.95
C LYS A 74 0.49 5.93 2.47
N LEU A 75 -0.57 5.74 1.72
CA LEU A 75 -0.47 5.62 0.28
C LEU A 75 -1.26 6.77 -0.33
N PHE A 76 -0.61 7.53 -1.20
CA PHE A 76 -1.27 8.60 -1.92
C PHE A 76 -1.53 8.11 -3.32
N ILE A 77 -2.76 8.21 -3.79
CA ILE A 77 -3.16 7.70 -5.09
C ILE A 77 -4.04 8.72 -5.80
N PRO A 78 -4.14 8.60 -7.13
CA PRO A 78 -5.02 9.49 -7.87
C PRO A 78 -6.48 9.34 -7.47
N ILE A 79 -7.24 10.42 -7.64
CA ILE A 79 -8.61 10.45 -7.19
C ILE A 79 -9.51 9.53 -7.99
N ASN A 80 -9.11 9.15 -9.18
CA ASN A 80 -9.95 8.30 -10.02
C ASN A 80 -9.76 6.80 -9.83
N ILE A 81 -8.88 6.40 -8.95
CA ILE A 81 -8.66 4.97 -8.70
C ILE A 81 -9.48 4.57 -7.48
N GLU A 82 -10.27 3.54 -7.62
CA GLU A 82 -11.12 3.11 -6.52
C GLU A 82 -10.43 2.05 -5.68
N VAL A 83 -10.27 2.33 -4.41
CA VAL A 83 -9.78 1.37 -3.44
C VAL A 83 -10.82 1.30 -2.33
N LEU A 84 -11.16 0.12 -1.91
CA LEU A 84 -12.15 -0.06 -0.84
C LEU A 84 -11.45 -0.50 0.44
N GLN A 85 -12.11 -0.26 1.55
CA GLN A 85 -11.58 -0.68 2.83
C GLN A 85 -11.36 -2.19 2.82
N ASN A 86 -10.25 -2.61 3.35
CA ASN A 86 -9.83 -4.01 3.44
C ASN A 86 -9.29 -4.60 2.13
N ASP A 87 -9.18 -3.81 1.09
CA ASP A 87 -8.48 -4.29 -0.10
C ASP A 87 -7.04 -4.60 0.27
N ARG A 88 -6.48 -5.63 -0.34
CA ARG A 88 -5.07 -5.94 -0.17
C ARG A 88 -4.30 -5.22 -1.27
N LEU A 89 -3.32 -4.48 -0.88
CA LEU A 89 -2.52 -3.68 -1.80
C LEU A 89 -1.10 -4.22 -1.84
N GLU A 90 -0.58 -4.40 -3.03
CA GLU A 90 0.82 -4.77 -3.22
C GLU A 90 1.50 -3.59 -3.83
N ILE A 91 2.45 -3.02 -3.12
CA ILE A 91 3.08 -1.77 -3.50
C ILE A 91 4.53 -2.03 -3.87
N GLN A 92 4.94 -1.51 -5.03
CA GLN A 92 6.31 -1.64 -5.49
C GLN A 92 6.96 -0.27 -5.41
N ARG A 93 8.00 -0.17 -4.62
CA ARG A 93 8.77 1.05 -4.52
C ARG A 93 10.22 0.71 -4.78
N GLY A 94 10.70 1.05 -5.98
CA GLY A 94 12.04 0.66 -6.37
C GLY A 94 12.18 -0.84 -6.35
N SER A 95 13.12 -1.36 -5.61
CA SER A 95 13.30 -2.79 -5.50
C SER A 95 12.57 -3.36 -4.28
N SER A 96 11.89 -2.54 -3.52
CA SER A 96 11.19 -3.00 -2.34
C SER A 96 9.72 -3.26 -2.65
N LYS A 97 9.16 -4.27 -2.03
CA LYS A 97 7.77 -4.60 -2.23
C LYS A 97 7.08 -4.70 -0.88
N TYR A 98 5.93 -4.08 -0.79
CA TYR A 98 5.16 -4.07 0.45
C TYR A 98 3.77 -4.62 0.20
N THR A 99 3.23 -5.31 1.18
CA THR A 99 1.85 -5.77 1.15
C THR A 99 1.13 -5.19 2.36
N ALA A 100 -0.07 -4.72 2.16
CA ALA A 100 -0.81 -4.09 3.24
C ALA A 100 -2.31 -4.20 2.99
N ARG A 101 -3.09 -3.92 4.02
CA ARG A 101 -4.55 -3.82 3.90
C ARG A 101 -4.91 -2.35 3.94
N ALA A 102 -5.86 -1.97 3.11
CA ALA A 102 -6.27 -0.58 3.01
C ALA A 102 -7.29 -0.25 4.08
N SER A 103 -7.12 0.91 4.71
CA SER A 103 -8.19 1.50 5.48
C SER A 103 -9.06 2.27 4.50
N ALA A 104 -10.19 2.76 4.96
CA ALA A 104 -11.07 3.51 4.08
C ALA A 104 -10.32 4.73 3.53
N PRO A 105 -10.30 4.92 2.23
CA PRO A 105 -9.58 6.05 1.66
C PRO A 105 -10.23 7.38 2.02
N PHE A 106 -9.41 8.37 2.23
CA PHE A 106 -9.90 9.72 2.45
C PHE A 106 -9.64 10.52 1.18
N LYS A 107 -10.68 11.11 0.63
CA LYS A 107 -10.57 11.84 -0.63
C LYS A 107 -10.42 13.32 -0.38
N TYR A 108 -9.39 13.90 -0.96
CA TYR A 108 -9.18 15.32 -0.94
C TYR A 108 -9.62 15.84 -2.31
N LEU A 109 -10.65 16.64 -2.34
CA LEU A 109 -11.26 17.05 -3.60
C LEU A 109 -10.94 18.49 -3.99
N ASP A 110 -10.16 19.17 -3.17
CA ASP A 110 -9.87 20.56 -3.45
C ASP A 110 -8.78 20.77 -4.48
N ILE A 111 -7.85 21.60 -4.22
CA ILE A 111 -6.89 22.07 -5.21
C ILE A 111 -6.15 20.98 -5.94
N LEU A 112 -5.66 19.99 -5.25
CA LEU A 112 -4.96 18.87 -5.85
C LEU A 112 -5.68 17.60 -5.47
N PRO A 113 -6.67 17.19 -6.26
CA PRO A 113 -7.45 16.01 -5.88
C PRO A 113 -6.61 14.76 -5.79
N HIS A 114 -6.73 14.06 -4.71
CA HIS A 114 -6.03 12.79 -4.50
C HIS A 114 -6.69 12.06 -3.34
N GLN A 115 -6.26 10.84 -3.13
CA GLN A 115 -6.74 10.05 -2.00
C GLN A 115 -5.59 9.68 -1.11
N GLU A 116 -5.86 9.60 0.17
CA GLU A 116 -4.87 9.20 1.15
C GLU A 116 -5.40 7.95 1.83
N ILE A 117 -4.62 6.90 1.84
CA ILE A 117 -5.02 5.64 2.45
C ILE A 117 -4.03 5.29 3.54
N VAL A 118 -4.52 5.11 4.75
CA VAL A 118 -3.67 4.63 5.83
C VAL A 118 -3.58 3.13 5.67
N LEU A 119 -2.38 2.61 5.69
CA LEU A 119 -2.17 1.18 5.47
C LEU A 119 -2.08 0.44 6.79
N ARG A 120 -2.68 -0.75 6.83
CA ARG A 120 -2.66 -1.60 7.99
C ARG A 120 -1.91 -2.88 7.67
N GLU A 121 -1.36 -3.51 8.68
CA GLU A 121 -0.71 -4.81 8.55
C GLU A 121 0.34 -4.78 7.45
N VAL A 122 1.16 -3.76 7.45
CA VAL A 122 2.15 -3.59 6.41
C VAL A 122 3.29 -4.59 6.59
N VAL A 123 3.60 -5.30 5.54
CA VAL A 123 4.69 -6.25 5.54
C VAL A 123 5.58 -5.94 4.36
N GLU A 124 6.86 -5.83 4.59
CA GLU A 124 7.79 -5.65 3.50
C GLU A 124 8.15 -7.03 3.01
N ASN A 125 7.87 -7.29 1.74
CA ASN A 125 8.17 -8.58 1.17
C ASN A 125 9.60 -8.64 0.74
N GLU A 126 10.29 -9.66 1.17
CA GLU A 126 11.67 -9.85 0.76
C GLU A 126 11.78 -11.05 -0.15
N ASP A 127 10.71 -11.33 -0.88
CA ASP A 127 10.70 -12.50 -1.75
C ASP A 127 11.84 -12.47 -2.75
N TRP A 128 12.11 -11.30 -3.31
CA TRP A 128 13.21 -11.22 -4.27
C TRP A 128 14.53 -11.59 -3.59
N TRP A 129 14.67 -11.22 -2.32
CA TRP A 129 15.89 -11.49 -1.57
C TRP A 129 16.01 -12.98 -1.29
N TYR A 130 14.94 -13.59 -0.83
CA TYR A 130 14.97 -15.01 -0.57
C TYR A 130 15.13 -15.81 -1.85
N GLY A 131 14.49 -15.37 -2.92
CA GLY A 131 14.65 -16.03 -4.19
C GLY A 131 16.08 -15.98 -4.69
N TRP A 132 16.73 -14.83 -4.48
CA TRP A 132 18.10 -14.69 -4.89
C TRP A 132 19.02 -15.60 -4.09
N LEU A 133 18.81 -15.69 -2.79
CA LEU A 133 19.62 -16.56 -1.94
C LEU A 133 19.42 -18.03 -2.32
N ALA A 134 18.19 -18.40 -2.59
CA ALA A 134 17.91 -19.78 -2.96
C ALA A 134 18.62 -20.16 -4.26
N LYS A 135 18.63 -19.25 -5.21
CA LYS A 135 19.32 -19.49 -6.45
C LYS A 135 20.83 -19.60 -6.23
N LYS A 136 21.35 -18.74 -5.39
CA LYS A 136 22.77 -18.75 -5.12
C LYS A 136 23.19 -20.05 -4.47
N ASP A 137 22.38 -20.55 -3.53
CA ASP A 137 22.70 -21.79 -2.87
C ASP A 137 22.66 -22.94 -3.84
N ARG A 138 21.73 -22.94 -4.74
CA ARG A 138 21.64 -24.04 -5.71
C ARG A 138 22.79 -24.01 -6.70
N ASN A 139 23.32 -22.85 -6.98
CA ASN A 139 24.42 -22.74 -7.92
C ASN A 139 25.77 -23.00 -7.26
N SER A 140 25.81 -23.04 -5.98
CA SER A 140 27.05 -23.33 -5.30
C SER A 140 27.10 -24.81 -4.95
#